data_45038322eee0bfc103928a4e05338f1e
#
_entry.id   45038322eee0bfc103928a4e05338f1e
#
_cell.length_a   1.000
_cell.length_b   1.000
_cell.length_c   1.000
_cell.angle_alpha   90.00
_cell.angle_beta   90.00
_cell.angle_gamma   90.00
#
_symmetry.space_group_name_H-M   'P 1'
#
loop_
_entity.id
_entity.type
_entity.pdbx_description
1 polymer ?
#
loop_
_entity_poly.entity_id
_entity_poly.type
_entity_poly.pdbx_seq_one_letter_code
_entity_poly.pdbx_strand_id
1 'polypeptide(L)'
;MDIKVDHISKAYGEQQVLQDLSCVFPEGKTTCIRGRSGCGKTTLIRLLLRLDVPDKGKIEGVSDRKLSAVFQEDRLCENLSAASNIRLVCTETITDRQLEEAYKAVALTEIWQKPVRELSGGMRRRVSILRA
;
A
#
# COMPACT_ATOMS: atom_id res chain seq x y z
N MET A 1 2.82 18.71 -4.28
CA MET A 1 4.20 18.54 -4.82
C MET A 1 4.30 17.17 -5.47
N ASP A 2 4.76 17.08 -6.71
CA ASP A 2 4.91 15.81 -7.43
C ASP A 2 5.97 14.91 -6.79
N ILE A 3 5.83 13.60 -6.96
CA ILE A 3 6.89 12.65 -6.62
C ILE A 3 7.77 12.50 -7.86
N LYS A 4 9.06 12.76 -7.69
CA LYS A 4 10.05 12.66 -8.77
C LYS A 4 11.00 11.51 -8.51
N VAL A 5 11.16 10.66 -9.49
CA VAL A 5 12.15 9.59 -9.54
C VAL A 5 13.24 10.03 -10.50
N ASP A 6 14.46 10.10 -10.04
CA ASP A 6 15.59 10.69 -10.77
C ASP A 6 16.74 9.69 -10.85
N HIS A 7 16.97 9.15 -12.06
CA HIS A 7 18.06 8.24 -12.41
C HIS A 7 18.25 7.06 -11.45
N ILE A 8 17.14 6.47 -10.96
CA ILE A 8 17.24 5.35 -10.03
C ILE A 8 17.68 4.07 -10.71
N SER A 9 18.56 3.35 -10.02
CA SER A 9 18.95 1.98 -10.36
C SER A 9 18.83 1.09 -9.13
N LYS A 10 18.43 -0.17 -9.34
CA LYS A 10 18.31 -1.18 -8.29
C LYS A 10 18.66 -2.55 -8.81
N ALA A 11 19.53 -3.25 -8.07
CA ALA A 11 19.87 -4.64 -8.32
C ALA A 11 19.65 -5.49 -7.07
N TYR A 12 19.43 -6.78 -7.23
CA TYR A 12 19.43 -7.78 -6.17
C TYR A 12 20.44 -8.87 -6.53
N GLY A 13 21.57 -8.87 -5.80
CA GLY A 13 22.73 -9.68 -6.21
C GLY A 13 23.23 -9.26 -7.59
N GLU A 14 23.34 -10.18 -8.50
CA GLU A 14 23.79 -9.93 -9.89
C GLU A 14 22.66 -9.47 -10.83
N GLN A 15 21.40 -9.55 -10.37
CA GLN A 15 20.25 -9.21 -11.20
C GLN A 15 19.93 -7.72 -11.14
N GLN A 16 20.19 -7.00 -12.23
CA GLN A 16 19.74 -5.62 -12.43
C GLN A 16 18.21 -5.61 -12.68
N VAL A 17 17.45 -4.94 -11.82
CA VAL A 17 15.98 -4.87 -11.89
C VAL A 17 15.49 -3.53 -12.41
N LEU A 18 16.09 -2.44 -11.95
CA LEU A 18 15.85 -1.10 -12.47
C LEU A 18 17.17 -0.49 -12.91
N GLN A 19 17.18 0.12 -14.07
CA GLN A 19 18.36 0.73 -14.66
C GLN A 19 18.03 2.14 -15.15
N ASP A 20 18.63 3.14 -14.52
CA ASP A 20 18.56 4.55 -14.91
C ASP A 20 17.12 5.07 -15.16
N LEU A 21 16.20 4.69 -14.28
CA LEU A 21 14.79 5.02 -14.42
C LEU A 21 14.51 6.43 -13.90
N SER A 22 13.93 7.26 -14.75
CA SER A 22 13.43 8.59 -14.38
C SER A 22 11.98 8.74 -14.76
N CYS A 23 11.14 9.21 -13.82
CA CYS A 23 9.72 9.49 -14.06
C CYS A 23 9.15 10.44 -13.00
N VAL A 24 7.95 10.95 -13.27
CA VAL A 24 7.22 11.84 -12.36
C VAL A 24 5.83 11.29 -12.12
N PHE A 25 5.42 11.30 -10.85
CA PHE A 25 4.07 10.99 -10.42
C PHE A 25 3.39 12.30 -10.01
N PRO A 26 2.48 12.85 -10.83
CA PRO A 26 1.82 14.12 -10.55
C PRO A 26 0.94 14.06 -9.31
N GLU A 27 1.00 15.08 -8.48
CA GLU A 27 0.14 15.21 -7.31
C GLU A 27 -1.34 15.28 -7.70
N GLY A 28 -2.20 14.66 -6.90
CA GLY A 28 -3.64 14.64 -7.12
C GLY A 28 -4.09 13.88 -8.36
N LYS A 29 -3.21 13.11 -8.99
CA LYS A 29 -3.52 12.25 -10.14
C LYS A 29 -3.36 10.78 -9.80
N THR A 30 -4.14 9.94 -10.47
CA THR A 30 -3.94 8.49 -10.44
C THR A 30 -2.95 8.11 -11.53
N THR A 31 -1.85 7.46 -11.15
CA THR A 31 -0.84 6.95 -12.10
C THR A 31 -0.93 5.43 -12.17
N CYS A 32 -0.99 4.88 -13.38
CA CYS A 32 -0.97 3.44 -13.62
C CYS A 32 0.41 3.01 -14.12
N ILE A 33 1.05 2.06 -13.41
CA ILE A 33 2.32 1.46 -13.81
C ILE A 33 2.02 0.14 -14.52
N ARG A 34 2.35 0.04 -15.80
CA ARG A 34 2.12 -1.15 -16.63
C ARG A 34 3.45 -1.73 -17.11
N GLY A 35 3.47 -3.03 -17.31
CA GLY A 35 4.65 -3.75 -17.83
C GLY A 35 4.54 -5.25 -17.63
N ARG A 36 5.43 -6.01 -18.26
CA ARG A 36 5.52 -7.48 -18.15
C ARG A 36 5.78 -7.90 -16.69
N SER A 37 5.47 -9.15 -16.36
CA SER A 37 5.89 -9.73 -15.08
C SER A 37 7.42 -9.69 -14.96
N GLY A 38 7.93 -9.36 -13.78
CA GLY A 38 9.37 -9.30 -13.53
C GLY A 38 10.11 -8.03 -14.02
N CYS A 39 9.42 -7.07 -14.66
CA CYS A 39 10.08 -5.84 -15.17
C CYS A 39 10.35 -4.77 -14.09
N GLY A 40 10.25 -5.10 -12.80
CA GLY A 40 10.63 -4.18 -11.72
C GLY A 40 9.51 -3.31 -11.16
N LYS A 41 8.23 -3.49 -11.54
CA LYS A 41 7.10 -2.69 -10.99
C LYS A 41 7.00 -2.75 -9.47
N THR A 42 7.08 -3.96 -8.92
CA THR A 42 7.04 -4.16 -7.47
C THR A 42 8.23 -3.51 -6.78
N THR A 43 9.42 -3.59 -7.39
CA THR A 43 10.62 -2.92 -6.88
C THR A 43 10.44 -1.41 -6.86
N LEU A 44 9.93 -0.81 -7.94
CA LEU A 44 9.64 0.62 -7.99
C LEU A 44 8.64 1.03 -6.88
N ILE A 45 7.55 0.28 -6.70
CA ILE A 45 6.58 0.54 -5.63
C ILE A 45 7.24 0.43 -4.25
N ARG A 46 8.10 -0.58 -4.01
CA ARG A 46 8.82 -0.70 -2.74
C ARG A 46 9.73 0.49 -2.46
N LEU A 47 10.42 1.00 -3.47
CA LEU A 47 11.25 2.21 -3.37
C LEU A 47 10.41 3.44 -3.07
N LEU A 48 9.26 3.63 -3.75
CA LEU A 48 8.32 4.72 -3.51
C LEU A 48 7.74 4.67 -2.09
N LEU A 49 7.46 3.47 -1.56
CA LEU A 49 6.97 3.24 -0.20
C LEU A 49 8.07 3.30 0.85
N ARG A 50 9.33 3.54 0.46
CA ARG A 50 10.49 3.56 1.35
C ARG A 50 10.71 2.23 2.10
N LEU A 51 10.23 1.13 1.52
CA LEU A 51 10.47 -0.24 2.00
C LEU A 51 11.81 -0.80 1.51
N ASP A 52 12.47 -0.08 0.62
CA ASP A 52 13.77 -0.38 0.04
C ASP A 52 14.47 0.93 -0.33
N VAL A 53 15.77 0.87 -0.63
CA VAL A 53 16.58 2.03 -1.00
C VAL A 53 17.17 1.80 -2.40
N PRO A 54 17.16 2.80 -3.29
CA PRO A 54 17.82 2.67 -4.59
C PRO A 54 19.33 2.58 -4.42
N ASP A 55 20.01 1.84 -5.29
CA ASP A 55 21.48 1.75 -5.30
C ASP A 55 22.12 2.99 -5.91
N LYS A 56 21.39 3.65 -6.85
CA LYS A 56 21.78 4.94 -7.45
C LYS A 56 20.53 5.79 -7.68
N GLY A 57 20.75 7.10 -7.81
CA GLY A 57 19.69 8.07 -8.03
C GLY A 57 18.96 8.45 -6.76
N LYS A 58 17.83 9.14 -6.88
CA LYS A 58 17.03 9.62 -5.75
C LYS A 58 15.54 9.65 -6.06
N ILE A 59 14.74 9.67 -5.00
CA ILE A 59 13.29 9.86 -5.06
C ILE A 59 12.95 11.06 -4.18
N GLU A 60 12.31 12.05 -4.77
CA GLU A 60 11.91 13.29 -4.09
C GLU A 60 10.38 13.34 -3.94
N GLY A 61 9.90 14.08 -2.95
CA GLY A 61 8.47 14.31 -2.72
C GLY A 61 7.75 13.21 -1.92
N VAL A 62 8.49 12.26 -1.34
CA VAL A 62 7.92 11.19 -0.48
C VAL A 62 8.27 11.34 1.00
N SER A 63 9.30 12.13 1.35
CA SER A 63 9.89 12.17 2.70
C SER A 63 8.91 12.61 3.77
N ASP A 64 8.09 13.60 3.49
CA ASP A 64 7.19 14.24 4.45
C ASP A 64 5.73 13.78 4.29
N ARG A 65 5.50 12.70 3.54
CA ARG A 65 4.16 12.17 3.28
C ARG A 65 3.86 10.95 4.15
N LYS A 66 2.63 10.88 4.61
CA LYS A 66 2.06 9.61 5.09
C LYS A 66 1.82 8.74 3.87
N LEU A 67 2.46 7.57 3.85
CA LEU A 67 2.35 6.59 2.77
C LEU A 67 1.55 5.40 3.26
N SER A 68 0.64 4.92 2.44
CA SER A 68 -0.07 3.67 2.67
C SER A 68 -0.04 2.78 1.44
N ALA A 69 -0.24 1.48 1.62
CA ALA A 69 -0.21 0.52 0.54
C ALA A 69 -1.23 -0.61 0.75
N VAL A 70 -1.87 -0.99 -0.34
CA VAL A 70 -2.68 -2.21 -0.41
C VAL A 70 -1.90 -3.21 -1.26
N PHE A 71 -1.41 -4.28 -0.60
CA PHE A 71 -0.64 -5.32 -1.26
C PHE A 71 -1.55 -6.30 -2.02
N GLN A 72 -0.97 -7.09 -2.91
CA GLN A 72 -1.69 -8.14 -3.63
C GLN A 72 -2.27 -9.19 -2.66
N GLU A 73 -1.50 -9.59 -1.66
CA GLU A 73 -1.96 -10.33 -0.49
C GLU A 73 -2.56 -9.36 0.53
N ASP A 74 -3.64 -9.74 1.19
CA ASP A 74 -4.33 -8.85 2.14
C ASP A 74 -3.53 -8.57 3.42
N ARG A 75 -2.62 -9.49 3.80
CA ARG A 75 -1.75 -9.39 4.98
C ARG A 75 -2.51 -9.07 6.27
N LEU A 76 -3.73 -9.56 6.39
CA LEU A 76 -4.57 -9.40 7.57
C LEU A 76 -4.24 -10.47 8.61
N CYS A 77 -4.40 -10.12 9.89
CA CYS A 77 -4.32 -11.07 11.00
C CYS A 77 -5.62 -11.90 11.04
N GLU A 78 -5.58 -13.15 10.60
CA GLU A 78 -6.76 -13.99 10.36
C GLU A 78 -7.59 -14.26 11.62
N ASN A 79 -6.94 -14.36 12.78
CA ASN A 79 -7.58 -14.62 14.06
C ASN A 79 -8.18 -13.37 14.73
N LEU A 80 -7.87 -12.19 14.21
CA LEU A 80 -8.42 -10.94 14.71
C LEU A 80 -9.65 -10.53 13.90
N SER A 81 -10.53 -9.76 14.53
CA SER A 81 -11.66 -9.18 13.84
C SER A 81 -11.19 -8.16 12.79
N ALA A 82 -12.05 -7.87 11.82
CA ALA A 82 -11.79 -6.82 10.84
C ALA A 82 -11.52 -5.47 11.53
N ALA A 83 -12.29 -5.11 12.55
CA ALA A 83 -12.09 -3.90 13.35
C ALA A 83 -10.72 -3.88 14.03
N SER A 84 -10.31 -4.99 14.65
CA SER A 84 -9.00 -5.10 15.30
C SER A 84 -7.85 -4.95 14.31
N ASN A 85 -7.98 -5.50 13.09
CA ASN A 85 -6.98 -5.32 12.03
C ASN A 85 -6.77 -3.85 11.63
N ILE A 86 -7.82 -3.05 11.61
CA ILE A 86 -7.71 -1.61 11.32
C ILE A 86 -7.08 -0.89 12.52
N ARG A 87 -7.54 -1.17 13.74
CA ARG A 87 -7.01 -0.53 14.95
C ARG A 87 -5.53 -0.76 15.18
N LEU A 88 -4.99 -1.91 14.73
CA LEU A 88 -3.56 -2.23 14.87
C LEU A 88 -2.62 -1.21 14.19
N VAL A 89 -3.08 -0.55 13.14
CA VAL A 89 -2.26 0.39 12.36
C VAL A 89 -2.62 1.85 12.61
N CYS A 90 -3.70 2.11 13.36
CA CYS A 90 -4.08 3.47 13.71
C CYS A 90 -3.14 4.03 14.77
N THR A 91 -2.60 5.21 14.52
CA THR A 91 -1.79 5.96 15.51
C THR A 91 -2.65 6.66 16.55
N GLU A 92 -3.92 6.91 16.23
CA GLU A 92 -4.91 7.53 17.10
C GLU A 92 -6.04 6.54 17.42
N THR A 93 -6.73 6.77 18.53
CA THR A 93 -7.88 5.94 18.91
C THR A 93 -9.01 6.18 17.91
N ILE A 94 -9.37 5.15 17.16
CA ILE A 94 -10.54 5.19 16.26
C ILE A 94 -11.78 4.70 17.01
N THR A 95 -12.85 5.48 16.96
CA THR A 95 -14.12 5.14 17.60
C THR A 95 -14.91 4.12 16.78
N ASP A 96 -15.83 3.40 17.44
CA ASP A 96 -16.72 2.44 16.74
C ASP A 96 -17.56 3.12 15.66
N ARG A 97 -18.01 4.36 15.90
CA ARG A 97 -18.74 5.14 14.90
C ARG A 97 -17.91 5.43 13.64
N GLN A 98 -16.66 5.83 13.80
CA GLN A 98 -15.76 6.08 12.66
C GLN A 98 -15.49 4.78 11.87
N LEU A 99 -15.31 3.66 12.58
CA LEU A 99 -15.20 2.34 11.95
C LEU A 99 -16.47 1.99 11.16
N GLU A 100 -17.63 2.16 11.76
CA GLU A 100 -18.91 1.85 11.11
C GLU A 100 -19.10 2.68 9.82
N GLU A 101 -18.80 3.98 9.87
CA GLU A 101 -18.86 4.86 8.70
C GLU A 101 -17.88 4.40 7.61
N ALA A 102 -16.64 4.03 7.96
CA ALA A 102 -15.65 3.51 7.03
C ALA A 102 -16.11 2.18 6.39
N TYR A 103 -16.69 1.26 7.18
CA TYR A 103 -17.22 0.00 6.66
C TYR A 103 -18.40 0.21 5.71
N LYS A 104 -19.28 1.15 6.01
CA LYS A 104 -20.40 1.52 5.12
C LYS A 104 -19.89 2.02 3.77
N ALA A 105 -18.81 2.82 3.77
CA ALA A 105 -18.21 3.35 2.54
C ALA A 105 -17.70 2.26 1.58
N VAL A 106 -17.33 1.09 2.09
CA VAL A 106 -16.88 -0.06 1.28
C VAL A 106 -17.91 -1.20 1.24
N ALA A 107 -19.17 -0.92 1.56
CA ALA A 107 -20.28 -1.89 1.58
C ALA A 107 -19.96 -3.16 2.40
N LEU A 108 -19.44 -2.97 3.61
CA LEU A 108 -19.14 -4.00 4.60
C LEU A 108 -19.94 -3.74 5.89
N THR A 109 -21.24 -3.92 5.86
CA THR A 109 -22.10 -3.78 7.05
C THR A 109 -22.10 -5.07 7.87
N GLU A 110 -22.17 -4.93 9.20
CA GLU A 110 -22.38 -6.04 10.17
C GLU A 110 -21.25 -7.09 10.32
N ILE A 111 -20.11 -6.94 9.63
CA ILE A 111 -19.04 -7.95 9.68
C ILE A 111 -17.78 -7.49 10.43
N TRP A 112 -17.74 -6.27 10.88
CA TRP A 112 -16.55 -5.67 11.48
C TRP A 112 -16.06 -6.36 12.76
N GLN A 113 -16.93 -7.08 13.45
CA GLN A 113 -16.58 -7.90 14.62
C GLN A 113 -16.19 -9.34 14.28
N LYS A 114 -16.46 -9.80 13.05
CA LYS A 114 -16.12 -11.17 12.64
C LYS A 114 -14.62 -11.34 12.45
N PRO A 115 -14.05 -12.48 12.84
CA PRO A 115 -12.67 -12.83 12.52
C PRO A 115 -12.44 -12.82 11.00
N VAL A 116 -11.27 -12.31 10.57
CA VAL A 116 -10.95 -12.20 9.14
C VAL A 116 -11.00 -13.54 8.41
N ARG A 117 -10.65 -14.64 9.06
CA ARG A 117 -10.74 -16.00 8.50
C ARG A 117 -12.14 -16.39 8.03
N GLU A 118 -13.20 -15.78 8.57
CA GLU A 118 -14.59 -16.06 8.21
C GLU A 118 -15.09 -15.18 7.05
N LEU A 119 -14.26 -14.24 6.57
CA LEU A 119 -14.61 -13.32 5.50
C LEU A 119 -14.28 -13.91 4.12
N SER A 120 -15.11 -13.60 3.13
CA SER A 120 -14.79 -13.89 1.74
C SER A 120 -13.55 -13.11 1.25
N GLY A 121 -12.90 -13.58 0.18
CA GLY A 121 -11.73 -12.89 -0.39
C GLY A 121 -12.01 -11.43 -0.74
N GLY A 122 -13.19 -11.13 -1.30
CA GLY A 122 -13.60 -9.76 -1.61
C GLY A 122 -13.81 -8.90 -0.36
N MET A 123 -14.35 -9.46 0.73
CA MET A 123 -14.49 -8.78 2.01
C MET A 123 -13.12 -8.51 2.64
N ARG A 124 -12.24 -9.50 2.67
CA ARG A 124 -10.85 -9.36 3.14
C ARG A 124 -10.12 -8.25 2.37
N ARG A 125 -10.28 -8.21 1.05
CA ARG A 125 -9.69 -7.14 0.22
C ARG A 125 -10.18 -5.75 0.61
N ARG A 126 -11.49 -5.59 0.85
CA ARG A 126 -12.06 -4.31 1.31
C ARG A 126 -11.59 -3.92 2.71
N VAL A 127 -11.43 -4.88 3.63
CA VAL A 127 -10.81 -4.62 4.94
C VAL A 127 -9.35 -4.17 4.77
N SER A 128 -8.57 -4.78 3.88
CA SER A 128 -7.19 -4.36 3.63
C SER A 128 -7.08 -2.96 3.04
N ILE A 129 -8.08 -2.52 2.26
CA ILE A 129 -8.18 -1.14 1.77
C ILE A 129 -8.46 -0.15 2.91
N LEU A 130 -9.38 -0.49 3.81
CA LEU A 130 -9.68 0.36 4.98
C LEU A 130 -8.50 0.46 5.95
N ARG A 131 -7.69 -0.60 6.05
CA ARG A 131 -6.50 -0.61 6.92
C ARG A 131 -5.37 0.26 6.36
N ALA A 132 -5.27 0.45 5.04
CA ALA A 132 -4.24 1.27 4.40
C ALA A 132 -4.49 2.77 4.61
#